data_4356510f9bc25f769f447c735998cea5
#
_entry.id   4356510f9bc25f769f447c735998cea5
#
_cell.length_a   1.000
_cell.length_b   1.000
_cell.length_c   1.000
_cell.angle_alpha   90.00
_cell.angle_beta   90.00
_cell.angle_gamma   90.00
#
_symmetry.space_group_name_H-M   'P 1'
#
loop_
_entity.id
_entity.type
_entity.pdbx_description
1 polymer ?
#
loop_
_entity_poly.entity_id
_entity_poly.type
_entity_poly.pdbx_seq_one_letter_code
_entity_poly.pdbx_strand_id
1 'polypeptide(L)'
;MLHEKDVYPSLGDRVRAANNWGADFFLSIHINAGGGDGFESFRYSKSLSKTGSIQKTLHAHIVKAMGWKDRGMKTSGELYVLKHTKMPAVLTENLFIDNPSDLKLLKQASVREKCARAHVTGMAKAFGWKKKQAAPKPPEPTGDLWVVQCGAFKDKKNAEELKAKLEKAGFSAYVFRKS
;
A
#
# COMPACT_ATOMS: atom_id res chain seq x y z
N MET A 1 5.01 6.18 -2.13
CA MET A 1 3.87 7.12 -2.13
C MET A 1 4.28 8.39 -2.87
N LEU A 2 3.34 9.06 -3.57
CA LEU A 2 3.65 10.31 -4.27
C LEU A 2 3.85 11.50 -3.32
N HIS A 3 3.32 11.43 -2.10
CA HIS A 3 3.52 12.42 -1.05
C HIS A 3 3.30 11.78 0.33
N GLU A 4 4.06 12.25 1.30
CA GLU A 4 4.04 11.79 2.70
C GLU A 4 3.61 12.91 3.67
N LYS A 5 3.41 14.13 3.14
CA LYS A 5 2.96 15.29 3.91
C LYS A 5 1.54 15.65 3.52
N ASP A 6 0.86 16.41 4.35
CA ASP A 6 -0.46 16.98 4.04
C ASP A 6 -0.30 18.09 2.99
N VAL A 7 -0.22 17.65 1.74
CA VAL A 7 -0.12 18.51 0.55
C VAL A 7 -1.17 18.08 -0.48
N TYR A 8 -1.65 19.02 -1.26
CA TYR A 8 -2.63 18.79 -2.32
C TYR A 8 -2.03 18.97 -3.72
N PRO A 9 -1.28 17.98 -4.25
CA PRO A 9 -0.76 18.07 -5.62
C PRO A 9 -1.92 18.02 -6.62
N SER A 10 -1.82 18.83 -7.67
CA SER A 10 -2.80 18.80 -8.75
C SER A 10 -2.87 17.43 -9.43
N LEU A 11 -3.96 17.14 -10.14
CA LEU A 11 -4.08 15.89 -10.90
C LEU A 11 -2.94 15.74 -11.93
N GLY A 12 -2.55 16.86 -12.56
CA GLY A 12 -1.41 16.89 -13.48
C GLY A 12 -0.08 16.56 -12.80
N ASP A 13 0.14 17.06 -11.57
CA ASP A 13 1.37 16.76 -10.81
C ASP A 13 1.46 15.27 -10.45
N ARG A 14 0.35 14.68 -10.05
CA ARG A 14 0.28 13.23 -9.76
C ARG A 14 0.63 12.40 -10.99
N VAL A 15 0.06 12.75 -12.14
CA VAL A 15 0.33 12.09 -13.42
C VAL A 15 1.80 12.27 -13.84
N ARG A 16 2.32 13.50 -13.81
CA ARG A 16 3.73 13.79 -14.15
C ARG A 16 4.68 13.02 -13.26
N ALA A 17 4.47 13.01 -11.96
CA ALA A 17 5.32 12.29 -11.02
C ALA A 17 5.35 10.79 -11.31
N ALA A 18 4.20 10.15 -11.53
CA ALA A 18 4.12 8.73 -11.86
C ALA A 18 4.78 8.40 -13.21
N ASN A 19 4.50 9.21 -14.23
CA ASN A 19 5.04 9.02 -15.57
C ASN A 19 6.57 9.23 -15.64
N ASN A 20 7.09 10.25 -14.95
CA ASN A 20 8.53 10.54 -14.90
C ASN A 20 9.30 9.50 -14.10
N TRP A 21 8.67 8.95 -13.05
CA TRP A 21 9.28 7.86 -12.28
C TRP A 21 9.31 6.52 -13.06
N GLY A 22 8.51 6.39 -14.12
CA GLY A 22 8.38 5.14 -14.85
C GLY A 22 7.71 4.04 -14.02
N ALA A 23 6.69 4.41 -13.23
CA ALA A 23 5.99 3.46 -12.37
C ALA A 23 5.37 2.31 -13.18
N ASP A 24 5.41 1.08 -12.66
CA ASP A 24 4.82 -0.10 -13.29
C ASP A 24 3.29 -0.15 -13.15
N PHE A 25 2.77 0.54 -12.13
CA PHE A 25 1.35 0.58 -11.82
C PHE A 25 0.99 1.87 -11.05
N PHE A 26 -0.16 2.44 -11.38
CA PHE A 26 -0.73 3.59 -10.67
C PHE A 26 -2.01 3.19 -9.94
N LEU A 27 -2.04 3.37 -8.62
CA LEU A 27 -3.23 3.16 -7.80
C LEU A 27 -3.67 4.48 -7.17
N SER A 28 -4.91 4.87 -7.43
CA SER A 28 -5.55 6.03 -6.83
C SER A 28 -6.63 5.56 -5.85
N ILE A 29 -6.44 5.86 -4.57
CA ILE A 29 -7.36 5.43 -3.51
C ILE A 29 -8.19 6.62 -3.06
N HIS A 30 -9.50 6.55 -3.24
CA HIS A 30 -10.46 7.60 -2.95
C HIS A 30 -11.55 7.15 -1.99
N ILE A 31 -12.27 8.12 -1.46
CA ILE A 31 -13.55 7.99 -0.78
C ILE A 31 -14.56 8.70 -1.67
N ASN A 32 -15.65 8.02 -1.97
CA ASN A 32 -16.70 8.51 -2.87
C ASN A 32 -17.62 9.57 -2.21
N ALA A 33 -18.39 10.23 -3.04
CA ALA A 33 -19.52 11.11 -2.66
C ALA A 33 -20.61 11.03 -3.73
N GLY A 34 -21.83 11.46 -3.40
CA GLY A 34 -22.95 11.50 -4.36
C GLY A 34 -24.12 10.59 -3.99
N GLY A 35 -24.32 10.33 -2.70
CA GLY A 35 -25.52 9.66 -2.19
C GLY A 35 -25.59 8.15 -2.39
N GLY A 36 -24.43 7.50 -2.58
CA GLY A 36 -24.32 6.04 -2.69
C GLY A 36 -23.92 5.36 -1.40
N ASP A 37 -23.56 4.06 -1.49
CA ASP A 37 -22.99 3.24 -0.42
C ASP A 37 -22.10 2.13 -1.02
N GLY A 38 -21.03 1.72 -0.34
CA GLY A 38 -20.21 0.58 -0.70
C GLY A 38 -18.96 0.92 -1.52
N PHE A 39 -18.48 -0.06 -2.29
CA PHE A 39 -17.19 -0.04 -2.98
C PHE A 39 -17.32 -0.18 -4.48
N GLU A 40 -16.54 0.57 -5.22
CA GLU A 40 -16.40 0.44 -6.67
C GLU A 40 -14.96 0.71 -7.13
N SER A 41 -14.60 0.24 -8.32
CA SER A 41 -13.30 0.54 -8.91
C SER A 41 -13.41 0.93 -10.37
N PHE A 42 -12.47 1.76 -10.81
CA PHE A 42 -12.43 2.31 -12.15
C PHE A 42 -11.10 2.04 -12.84
N ARG A 43 -11.14 1.87 -14.15
CA ARG A 43 -10.00 1.96 -15.05
C ARG A 43 -10.32 2.87 -16.23
N TYR A 44 -9.33 3.28 -17.00
CA TYR A 44 -9.58 4.02 -18.22
C TYR A 44 -10.33 3.16 -19.23
N SER A 45 -11.35 3.72 -19.90
CA SER A 45 -12.21 3.02 -20.85
C SER A 45 -11.45 2.42 -22.04
N LYS A 46 -10.35 3.06 -22.46
CA LYS A 46 -9.47 2.60 -23.55
C LYS A 46 -8.21 1.88 -23.06
N SER A 47 -8.18 1.45 -21.78
CA SER A 47 -7.03 0.72 -21.22
C SER A 47 -6.91 -0.69 -21.80
N LEU A 48 -5.68 -1.22 -21.80
CA LEU A 48 -5.38 -2.57 -22.29
C LEU A 48 -6.03 -3.65 -21.40
N SER A 49 -6.19 -4.86 -21.93
CA SER A 49 -6.73 -6.03 -21.22
C SER A 49 -5.99 -6.35 -19.92
N LYS A 50 -4.67 -6.14 -19.89
CA LYS A 50 -3.84 -6.29 -18.67
C LYS A 50 -4.36 -5.43 -17.51
N THR A 51 -4.75 -4.17 -17.77
CA THR A 51 -5.32 -3.29 -16.74
C THR A 51 -6.64 -3.84 -16.21
N GLY A 52 -7.49 -4.39 -17.09
CA GLY A 52 -8.74 -5.03 -16.69
C GLY A 52 -8.52 -6.26 -15.78
N SER A 53 -7.50 -7.07 -16.07
CA SER A 53 -7.15 -8.23 -15.25
C SER A 53 -6.64 -7.81 -13.85
N ILE A 54 -5.84 -6.77 -13.79
CA ILE A 54 -5.36 -6.19 -12.51
C ILE A 54 -6.56 -5.66 -11.72
N GLN A 55 -7.43 -4.85 -12.35
CA GLN A 55 -8.64 -4.33 -11.71
C GLN A 55 -9.50 -5.46 -11.15
N LYS A 56 -9.76 -6.50 -11.95
CA LYS A 56 -10.57 -7.65 -11.52
C LYS A 56 -10.02 -8.33 -10.27
N THR A 57 -8.72 -8.60 -10.25
CA THR A 57 -8.07 -9.26 -9.12
C THR A 57 -8.08 -8.39 -7.86
N LEU A 58 -7.73 -7.11 -8.00
CA LEU A 58 -7.71 -6.14 -6.90
C LEU A 58 -9.12 -5.92 -6.34
N HIS A 59 -10.10 -5.67 -7.22
CA HIS A 59 -11.50 -5.43 -6.86
C HIS A 59 -12.09 -6.61 -6.07
N ALA A 60 -12.03 -7.82 -6.62
CA ALA A 60 -12.56 -9.00 -5.97
C ALA A 60 -11.90 -9.27 -4.61
N HIS A 61 -10.60 -8.98 -4.50
CA HIS A 61 -9.88 -9.14 -3.23
C HIS A 61 -10.36 -8.15 -2.16
N ILE A 62 -10.54 -6.87 -2.53
CA ILE A 62 -11.02 -5.83 -1.60
C ILE A 62 -12.46 -6.12 -1.17
N VAL A 63 -13.37 -6.42 -2.10
CA VAL A 63 -14.76 -6.78 -1.81
C VAL A 63 -14.82 -7.93 -0.81
N LYS A 64 -14.07 -9.02 -1.07
CA LYS A 64 -14.01 -10.18 -0.16
C LYS A 64 -13.45 -9.83 1.22
N ALA A 65 -12.40 -9.02 1.26
CA ALA A 65 -11.74 -8.66 2.52
C ALA A 65 -12.58 -7.72 3.38
N MET A 66 -13.27 -6.76 2.76
CA MET A 66 -14.01 -5.73 3.48
C MET A 66 -15.46 -6.10 3.77
N GLY A 67 -16.07 -6.93 2.92
CA GLY A 67 -17.49 -7.29 3.03
C GLY A 67 -18.44 -6.12 2.76
N TRP A 68 -17.96 -5.06 2.10
CA TRP A 68 -18.78 -3.93 1.70
C TRP A 68 -19.67 -4.27 0.51
N LYS A 69 -20.73 -3.51 0.31
CA LYS A 69 -21.57 -3.63 -0.88
C LYS A 69 -20.72 -3.43 -2.14
N ASP A 70 -20.76 -4.41 -3.02
CA ASP A 70 -20.08 -4.38 -4.30
C ASP A 70 -20.91 -3.60 -5.32
N ARG A 71 -20.39 -2.47 -5.80
CA ARG A 71 -20.99 -1.63 -6.85
C ARG A 71 -20.41 -1.93 -8.24
N GLY A 72 -19.49 -2.88 -8.28
CA GLY A 72 -18.89 -3.39 -9.50
C GLY A 72 -17.65 -2.66 -9.99
N MET A 73 -17.07 -3.28 -10.98
CA MET A 73 -15.94 -2.73 -11.75
C MET A 73 -16.47 -1.86 -12.89
N LYS A 74 -15.93 -0.66 -12.99
CA LYS A 74 -16.35 0.34 -13.99
C LYS A 74 -15.19 0.80 -14.85
N THR A 75 -15.55 1.49 -15.94
CA THR A 75 -14.60 2.21 -16.79
C THR A 75 -14.99 3.68 -16.84
N SER A 76 -14.01 4.57 -17.02
CA SER A 76 -14.25 5.99 -17.21
C SER A 76 -13.33 6.56 -18.28
N GLY A 77 -13.86 7.44 -19.12
CA GLY A 77 -13.08 8.25 -20.05
C GLY A 77 -12.64 9.60 -19.47
N GLU A 78 -13.21 9.98 -18.30
CA GLU A 78 -13.12 11.33 -17.74
C GLU A 78 -12.15 11.43 -16.56
N LEU A 79 -11.90 10.33 -15.83
CA LEU A 79 -10.98 10.34 -14.69
C LEU A 79 -9.55 10.65 -15.13
N TYR A 80 -9.13 11.90 -14.90
CA TYR A 80 -7.89 12.47 -15.41
C TYR A 80 -6.66 11.59 -15.16
N VAL A 81 -6.48 11.14 -13.92
CA VAL A 81 -5.32 10.30 -13.54
C VAL A 81 -5.30 8.95 -14.23
N LEU A 82 -6.46 8.38 -14.58
CA LEU A 82 -6.55 7.12 -15.31
C LEU A 82 -6.29 7.28 -16.81
N LYS A 83 -6.67 8.44 -17.35
CA LYS A 83 -6.55 8.76 -18.79
C LYS A 83 -5.13 9.13 -19.18
N HIS A 84 -4.39 9.82 -18.30
CA HIS A 84 -3.11 10.46 -18.63
C HIS A 84 -1.88 9.75 -18.05
N THR A 85 -2.04 8.72 -17.21
CA THR A 85 -0.93 7.84 -16.80
C THR A 85 -0.57 6.86 -17.90
N LYS A 86 0.74 6.62 -18.11
CA LYS A 86 1.28 5.77 -19.17
C LYS A 86 1.27 4.28 -18.81
N MET A 87 1.22 3.97 -17.53
CA MET A 87 1.18 2.60 -17.00
C MET A 87 -0.25 2.14 -16.73
N PRO A 88 -0.50 0.84 -16.49
CA PRO A 88 -1.78 0.36 -15.97
C PRO A 88 -2.19 1.15 -14.73
N ALA A 89 -3.44 1.64 -14.72
CA ALA A 89 -3.96 2.50 -13.66
C ALA A 89 -5.35 2.05 -13.21
N VAL A 90 -5.55 1.99 -11.91
CA VAL A 90 -6.84 1.69 -11.26
C VAL A 90 -7.14 2.74 -10.20
N LEU A 91 -8.38 3.15 -10.11
CA LEU A 91 -8.90 3.99 -9.05
C LEU A 91 -9.92 3.20 -8.25
N THR A 92 -9.87 3.29 -6.94
CA THR A 92 -10.82 2.67 -6.03
C THR A 92 -11.56 3.73 -5.23
N GLU A 93 -12.88 3.57 -5.16
CA GLU A 93 -13.78 4.37 -4.34
C GLU A 93 -14.24 3.53 -3.15
N ASN A 94 -13.82 3.93 -1.96
CA ASN A 94 -13.91 3.16 -0.74
C ASN A 94 -14.95 3.78 0.18
N LEU A 95 -16.20 3.37 0.03
CA LEU A 95 -17.34 3.91 0.76
C LEU A 95 -17.67 5.36 0.35
N PHE A 96 -18.77 5.91 0.88
CA PHE A 96 -19.27 7.25 0.57
C PHE A 96 -19.21 8.13 1.80
N ILE A 97 -18.54 9.29 1.68
CA ILE A 97 -18.36 10.22 2.81
C ILE A 97 -19.67 10.87 3.24
N ASP A 98 -20.61 11.02 2.32
CA ASP A 98 -21.95 11.59 2.52
C ASP A 98 -23.02 10.56 2.91
N ASN A 99 -22.65 9.28 3.03
CA ASN A 99 -23.51 8.24 3.59
C ASN A 99 -23.22 8.04 5.09
N PRO A 100 -24.21 8.21 5.99
CA PRO A 100 -23.96 8.12 7.44
C PRO A 100 -23.38 6.78 7.91
N SER A 101 -23.83 5.67 7.32
CA SER A 101 -23.33 4.32 7.66
C SER A 101 -21.90 4.11 7.20
N ASP A 102 -21.59 4.51 5.97
CA ASP A 102 -20.25 4.43 5.40
C ASP A 102 -19.29 5.35 6.15
N LEU A 103 -19.71 6.59 6.47
CA LEU A 103 -18.92 7.53 7.26
C LEU A 103 -18.58 6.98 8.64
N LYS A 104 -19.52 6.29 9.30
CA LYS A 104 -19.27 5.64 10.59
C LYS A 104 -18.16 4.59 10.49
N LEU A 105 -18.10 3.83 9.39
CA LEU A 105 -17.03 2.87 9.12
C LEU A 105 -15.71 3.58 8.81
N LEU A 106 -15.73 4.62 7.97
CA LEU A 106 -14.55 5.40 7.60
C LEU A 106 -13.86 6.07 8.80
N LYS A 107 -14.61 6.48 9.81
CA LYS A 107 -14.06 7.06 11.05
C LYS A 107 -13.26 6.05 11.89
N GLN A 108 -13.48 4.75 11.73
CA GLN A 108 -12.78 3.71 12.49
C GLN A 108 -11.38 3.46 11.94
N ALA A 109 -10.35 3.66 12.75
CA ALA A 109 -8.96 3.42 12.35
C ALA A 109 -8.70 1.96 11.91
N SER A 110 -9.31 1.00 12.60
CA SER A 110 -9.23 -0.43 12.27
C SER A 110 -9.80 -0.76 10.89
N VAL A 111 -10.88 -0.08 10.48
CA VAL A 111 -11.49 -0.27 9.15
C VAL A 111 -10.57 0.30 8.07
N ARG A 112 -10.01 1.50 8.29
CA ARG A 112 -9.04 2.10 7.34
C ARG A 112 -7.78 1.24 7.20
N GLU A 113 -7.25 0.73 8.31
CA GLU A 113 -6.10 -0.18 8.30
C GLU A 113 -6.41 -1.49 7.54
N LYS A 114 -7.56 -2.09 7.79
CA LYS A 114 -8.01 -3.29 7.07
C LYS A 114 -8.15 -3.01 5.58
N CYS A 115 -8.70 -1.86 5.20
CA CYS A 115 -8.83 -1.43 3.81
C CYS A 115 -7.45 -1.26 3.15
N ALA A 116 -6.51 -0.58 3.80
CA ALA A 116 -5.14 -0.42 3.30
C ALA A 116 -4.45 -1.78 3.09
N ARG A 117 -4.58 -2.71 4.04
CA ARG A 117 -4.05 -4.08 3.89
C ARG A 117 -4.72 -4.85 2.76
N ALA A 118 -6.03 -4.69 2.56
CA ALA A 118 -6.73 -5.30 1.45
C ALA A 118 -6.20 -4.82 0.09
N HIS A 119 -5.90 -3.53 -0.05
CA HIS A 119 -5.25 -2.99 -1.26
C HIS A 119 -3.87 -3.60 -1.48
N VAL A 120 -3.00 -3.61 -0.47
CA VAL A 120 -1.64 -4.18 -0.57
C VAL A 120 -1.67 -5.66 -0.94
N THR A 121 -2.50 -6.45 -0.26
CA THR A 121 -2.59 -7.89 -0.53
C THR A 121 -3.28 -8.20 -1.85
N GLY A 122 -4.24 -7.37 -2.26
CA GLY A 122 -4.88 -7.46 -3.59
C GLY A 122 -3.89 -7.14 -4.72
N MET A 123 -3.05 -6.12 -4.56
CA MET A 123 -1.95 -5.83 -5.50
C MET A 123 -0.93 -6.97 -5.53
N ALA A 124 -0.50 -7.46 -4.37
CA ALA A 124 0.43 -8.58 -4.30
C ALA A 124 -0.09 -9.79 -5.09
N LYS A 125 -1.39 -10.08 -4.99
CA LYS A 125 -2.05 -11.14 -5.76
C LYS A 125 -2.08 -10.83 -7.26
N ALA A 126 -2.42 -9.59 -7.65
CA ALA A 126 -2.52 -9.18 -9.05
C ALA A 126 -1.18 -9.21 -9.78
N PHE A 127 -0.07 -8.94 -9.07
CA PHE A 127 1.29 -8.89 -9.62
C PHE A 127 2.12 -10.14 -9.30
N GLY A 128 1.58 -11.10 -8.56
CA GLY A 128 2.32 -12.30 -8.14
C GLY A 128 3.46 -11.99 -7.15
N TRP A 129 3.37 -10.87 -6.41
CA TRP A 129 4.40 -10.51 -5.45
C TRP A 129 4.37 -11.47 -4.26
N LYS A 130 5.53 -11.94 -3.88
CA LYS A 130 5.71 -12.72 -2.65
C LYS A 130 6.04 -11.77 -1.51
N LYS A 131 5.47 -12.03 -0.33
CA LYS A 131 5.88 -11.32 0.88
C LYS A 131 7.39 -11.56 1.06
N LYS A 132 8.16 -10.47 1.13
CA LYS A 132 9.56 -10.58 1.51
C LYS A 132 9.59 -11.26 2.88
N GLN A 133 10.25 -12.41 2.98
CA GLN A 133 10.49 -12.99 4.29
C GLN A 133 11.16 -11.93 5.14
N ALA A 134 10.57 -11.63 6.30
CA ALA A 134 11.29 -10.85 7.30
C ALA A 134 12.61 -11.57 7.51
N ALA A 135 13.72 -10.81 7.55
CA ALA A 135 14.95 -11.38 8.06
C ALA A 135 14.62 -12.13 9.36
N PRO A 136 15.16 -13.34 9.57
CA PRO A 136 14.87 -14.08 10.79
C PRO A 136 15.02 -13.11 11.97
N LYS A 137 13.94 -12.98 12.75
CA LYS A 137 14.01 -12.22 13.99
C LYS A 137 15.17 -12.84 14.78
N PRO A 138 16.09 -12.04 15.32
CA PRO A 138 17.12 -12.60 16.16
C PRO A 138 16.44 -13.53 17.16
N PRO A 139 17.00 -14.70 17.48
CA PRO A 139 16.43 -15.54 18.51
C PRO A 139 16.21 -14.65 19.74
N GLU A 140 15.00 -14.59 20.22
CA GLU A 140 14.76 -13.91 21.49
C GLU A 140 15.56 -14.69 22.53
N PRO A 141 16.35 -14.00 23.38
CA PRO A 141 17.07 -14.68 24.43
C PRO A 141 16.04 -15.47 25.25
N THR A 142 16.18 -16.77 25.28
CA THR A 142 15.35 -17.63 26.14
C THR A 142 16.01 -17.70 27.50
N GLY A 143 15.31 -17.23 28.53
CA GLY A 143 15.79 -17.16 29.92
C GLY A 143 15.88 -15.72 30.42
N ASP A 144 16.18 -15.57 31.71
CA ASP A 144 16.43 -14.26 32.38
C ASP A 144 17.78 -13.72 31.93
N LEU A 145 17.84 -13.12 30.75
CA LEU A 145 19.07 -12.54 30.19
C LEU A 145 18.94 -11.04 30.06
N TRP A 146 19.95 -10.34 30.52
CA TRP A 146 20.11 -8.90 30.31
C TRP A 146 20.73 -8.65 28.94
N VAL A 147 20.09 -7.80 28.14
CA VAL A 147 20.55 -7.44 26.78
C VAL A 147 21.18 -6.07 26.81
N VAL A 148 22.39 -5.95 26.26
CA VAL A 148 23.10 -4.67 26.13
C VAL A 148 22.98 -4.22 24.66
N GLN A 149 22.42 -3.01 24.44
CA GLN A 149 22.37 -2.39 23.12
C GLN A 149 23.67 -1.62 22.87
N CYS A 150 24.45 -2.05 21.87
CA CYS A 150 25.76 -1.48 21.53
C CYS A 150 25.71 -0.30 20.56
N GLY A 151 24.55 0.01 19.93
CA GLY A 151 24.41 1.15 19.02
C GLY A 151 23.04 1.25 18.39
N ALA A 152 22.70 2.44 17.89
CA ALA A 152 21.53 2.71 17.07
C ALA A 152 21.92 3.63 15.90
N PHE A 153 21.62 3.25 14.66
CA PHE A 153 22.06 3.94 13.46
C PHE A 153 20.87 4.22 12.55
N LYS A 154 20.89 5.38 11.88
CA LYS A 154 19.92 5.70 10.81
C LYS A 154 20.20 4.90 9.54
N ASP A 155 21.47 4.62 9.25
CA ASP A 155 21.91 3.87 8.09
C ASP A 155 22.21 2.43 8.49
N LYS A 156 21.61 1.48 7.76
CA LYS A 156 21.82 0.05 7.95
C LYS A 156 23.29 -0.36 7.79
N LYS A 157 24.01 0.28 6.85
CA LYS A 157 25.43 0.01 6.61
C LYS A 157 26.28 0.19 7.86
N ASN A 158 26.06 1.28 8.57
CA ASN A 158 26.81 1.57 9.80
C ASN A 158 26.51 0.54 10.92
N ALA A 159 25.27 0.05 10.98
CA ALA A 159 24.90 -1.03 11.91
C ALA A 159 25.60 -2.36 11.54
N GLU A 160 25.66 -2.71 10.27
CA GLU A 160 26.33 -3.92 9.80
C GLU A 160 27.87 -3.83 9.99
N GLU A 161 28.45 -2.65 9.82
CA GLU A 161 29.87 -2.42 10.09
C GLU A 161 30.21 -2.61 11.59
N LEU A 162 29.34 -2.12 12.50
CA LEU A 162 29.55 -2.36 13.94
C LEU A 162 29.38 -3.84 14.28
N LYS A 163 28.36 -4.50 13.69
CA LYS A 163 28.18 -5.94 13.85
C LYS A 163 29.44 -6.71 13.49
N ALA A 164 30.02 -6.45 12.31
CA ALA A 164 31.23 -7.11 11.86
C ALA A 164 32.44 -6.90 12.80
N LYS A 165 32.55 -5.70 13.37
CA LYS A 165 33.61 -5.40 14.39
C LYS A 165 33.40 -6.21 15.67
N LEU A 166 32.16 -6.32 16.14
CA LEU A 166 31.82 -7.09 17.34
C LEU A 166 32.07 -8.59 17.13
N GLU A 167 31.67 -9.13 15.97
CA GLU A 167 31.91 -10.53 15.61
C GLU A 167 33.39 -10.85 15.51
N LYS A 168 34.19 -9.95 14.92
CA LYS A 168 35.66 -10.07 14.87
C LYS A 168 36.30 -10.02 16.27
N ALA A 169 35.67 -9.34 17.22
CA ALA A 169 36.08 -9.29 18.61
C ALA A 169 35.56 -10.48 19.45
N GLY A 170 34.90 -11.46 18.84
CA GLY A 170 34.41 -12.66 19.51
C GLY A 170 33.02 -12.55 20.13
N PHE A 171 32.28 -11.48 19.86
CA PHE A 171 30.92 -11.30 20.36
C PHE A 171 29.87 -11.67 19.31
N SER A 172 28.83 -12.40 19.70
CA SER A 172 27.66 -12.57 18.83
C SER A 172 26.88 -11.27 18.75
N ALA A 173 26.64 -10.75 17.54
CA ALA A 173 25.94 -9.49 17.34
C ALA A 173 24.80 -9.61 16.32
N TYR A 174 23.72 -8.88 16.56
CA TYR A 174 22.54 -8.87 15.68
C TYR A 174 22.16 -7.45 15.30
N VAL A 175 21.78 -7.26 14.04
CA VAL A 175 21.21 -6.00 13.55
C VAL A 175 19.72 -6.19 13.31
N PHE A 176 18.90 -5.40 13.95
CA PHE A 176 17.46 -5.39 13.74
C PHE A 176 16.93 -3.96 13.62
N ARG A 177 15.82 -3.79 12.92
CA ARG A 177 15.16 -2.50 12.80
C ARG A 177 14.13 -2.37 13.93
N LYS A 178 14.30 -1.37 14.78
CA LYS A 178 13.26 -0.98 15.74
C LYS A 178 12.15 -0.25 14.97
N SER A 179 10.96 -0.80 14.97
CA SER A 179 9.73 -0.19 14.44
C SER A 179 9.16 0.81 15.44
#